data_3ad631ba36ed9724fd808850dcdfe950
#
_entry.id   3ad631ba36ed9724fd808850dcdfe950
#
_cell.length_a   1.000
_cell.length_b   1.000
_cell.length_c   1.000
_cell.angle_alpha   90.00
_cell.angle_beta   90.00
_cell.angle_gamma   90.00
#
_symmetry.space_group_name_H-M   'P 1'
#
loop_
_entity.id
_entity.type
_entity.pdbx_description
1 polymer ?
#
loop_
_entity_poly.entity_id
_entity_poly.type
_entity_poly.pdbx_seq_one_letter_code
_entity_poly.pdbx_strand_id
1 'polypeptide(L)'
;MVKDISILFLVIICFISCSTNISATNLSYTIPFQLIDDMVVIDISINGTSPLHFIFDTGTTTSLIDSISAQKTGLISDDTQGLLLNNDFLEMPIAKIKTLKTGNIVIENRPVIITQSFENYNRILGIPIHGIIGSDLFGKYITELNFDKSQIHLGRGIDTTGYEPINVRIYNDLFYIDATIFTSDTDSITNQFLFDSADMTAASLAQPFWTKHNLLSKSKSFYSGINRSSSSLTSPSYFANFKGFKLRNYSFKNTYLNLTSSKRGFFANDSIAGTIGIDILKRFNIIINMNNQKIYLKPNQKYNEPYRINTTGLRTRLNKDLTQCFIEAVLQQSPAEAAGLLQGDLLLSINDIKANKENISKIRQLTRSIPGTKLVFVIQRNNEIKEMTMICNTFSDK
;
A
#
# COMPACT_ATOMS: atom_id res chain seq x y z
N MET A 1 46.78 77.28 15.32
CA MET A 1 46.70 75.92 15.88
C MET A 1 45.35 75.81 16.60
N VAL A 2 44.32 75.50 15.88
CA VAL A 2 42.94 75.37 16.36
C VAL A 2 42.54 73.93 16.20
N LYS A 3 42.16 73.30 17.31
CA LYS A 3 41.71 71.92 17.35
C LYS A 3 40.23 71.85 17.02
N ASP A 4 39.85 71.20 15.96
CA ASP A 4 38.48 70.88 15.61
C ASP A 4 37.94 69.75 16.52
N ILE A 5 36.85 70.07 17.22
CA ILE A 5 36.08 69.13 18.02
C ILE A 5 34.92 68.70 17.16
N SER A 6 34.99 67.47 16.60
CA SER A 6 33.90 66.83 15.90
C SER A 6 32.92 66.25 16.93
N ILE A 7 31.70 66.77 17.00
CA ILE A 7 30.62 66.22 17.82
C ILE A 7 29.93 65.08 16.98
N LEU A 8 30.07 63.87 17.45
CA LEU A 8 29.42 62.67 16.87
C LEU A 8 27.99 62.59 17.44
N PHE A 9 27.02 62.89 16.61
CA PHE A 9 25.61 62.65 16.93
C PHE A 9 25.31 61.18 16.79
N LEU A 10 25.10 60.47 17.90
CA LEU A 10 24.66 59.07 17.95
C LEU A 10 23.12 59.07 17.81
N VAL A 11 22.62 58.75 16.61
CA VAL A 11 21.20 58.52 16.40
C VAL A 11 20.88 57.09 16.81
N ILE A 12 20.27 56.92 17.99
CA ILE A 12 19.72 55.63 18.44
C ILE A 12 18.39 55.41 17.71
N ILE A 13 18.41 54.62 16.64
CA ILE A 13 17.20 54.09 16.02
C ILE A 13 16.69 52.93 16.85
N CYS A 14 15.68 53.17 17.69
CA CYS A 14 14.93 52.10 18.33
C CYS A 14 14.11 51.36 17.24
N PHE A 15 14.63 50.21 16.77
CA PHE A 15 13.81 49.25 16.08
C PHE A 15 12.83 48.61 17.07
N ILE A 16 11.61 49.14 17.10
CA ILE A 16 10.46 48.42 17.68
C ILE A 16 10.19 47.26 16.74
N SER A 17 10.81 46.09 17.01
CA SER A 17 10.41 44.85 16.39
C SER A 17 9.01 44.50 16.89
N CYS A 18 8.03 44.94 16.13
CA CYS A 18 6.67 44.42 16.27
C CYS A 18 6.71 42.94 15.82
N SER A 19 7.03 42.06 16.73
CA SER A 19 6.82 40.62 16.55
C SER A 19 5.30 40.41 16.52
N THR A 20 4.73 40.53 15.34
CA THR A 20 3.42 39.94 15.09
C THR A 20 3.59 38.43 15.27
N ASN A 21 3.22 37.94 16.45
CA ASN A 21 2.89 36.56 16.65
C ASN A 21 1.75 36.25 15.69
N ILE A 22 2.08 35.91 14.44
CA ILE A 22 1.18 35.16 13.56
C ILE A 22 0.98 33.86 14.29
N SER A 23 -0.08 33.76 15.04
CA SER A 23 -0.61 32.47 15.53
C SER A 23 -0.64 31.58 14.30
N ALA A 24 0.29 30.60 14.26
CA ALA A 24 0.29 29.60 13.24
C ALA A 24 -1.06 28.88 13.39
N THR A 25 -2.03 29.28 12.57
CA THR A 25 -3.29 28.56 12.48
C THR A 25 -2.92 27.13 12.26
N ASN A 26 -3.27 26.25 13.22
CA ASN A 26 -3.12 24.80 13.09
C ASN A 26 -4.02 24.36 11.94
N LEU A 27 -3.50 24.52 10.70
CA LEU A 27 -4.18 24.03 9.52
C LEU A 27 -4.28 22.50 9.68
N SER A 28 -5.49 22.03 9.85
CA SER A 28 -5.80 20.60 9.97
C SER A 28 -6.82 20.24 8.91
N TYR A 29 -6.48 19.24 8.12
CA TYR A 29 -7.35 18.72 7.09
C TYR A 29 -7.69 17.27 7.39
N THR A 30 -8.89 16.85 7.01
CA THR A 30 -9.38 15.50 7.18
C THR A 30 -9.84 14.94 5.84
N ILE A 31 -9.33 13.79 5.48
CA ILE A 31 -9.67 13.07 4.27
C ILE A 31 -10.26 11.73 4.71
N PRO A 32 -11.54 11.45 4.49
CA PRO A 32 -12.09 10.13 4.72
C PRO A 32 -11.52 9.14 3.72
N PHE A 33 -11.30 7.89 4.15
CA PHE A 33 -10.90 6.81 3.26
C PHE A 33 -11.79 5.57 3.44
N GLN A 34 -11.81 4.74 2.41
CA GLN A 34 -12.38 3.40 2.47
C GLN A 34 -11.25 2.38 2.49
N LEU A 35 -11.39 1.34 3.32
CA LEU A 35 -10.48 0.20 3.30
C LEU A 35 -11.11 -0.89 2.43
N ILE A 36 -10.68 -0.98 1.17
CA ILE A 36 -11.22 -1.93 0.20
C ILE A 36 -10.18 -3.02 -0.04
N ASP A 37 -10.50 -4.23 0.41
CA ASP A 37 -9.58 -5.38 0.38
C ASP A 37 -8.19 -5.03 0.95
N ASP A 38 -8.21 -4.30 2.08
CA ASP A 38 -7.05 -3.76 2.80
C ASP A 38 -6.32 -2.56 2.12
N MET A 39 -6.72 -2.13 0.93
CA MET A 39 -6.18 -0.92 0.31
C MET A 39 -6.86 0.34 0.82
N VAL A 40 -6.06 1.36 1.14
CA VAL A 40 -6.56 2.69 1.53
C VAL A 40 -6.95 3.46 0.27
N VAL A 41 -8.25 3.63 0.06
CA VAL A 41 -8.83 4.32 -1.11
C VAL A 41 -9.47 5.63 -0.68
N ILE A 42 -9.10 6.71 -1.34
CA ILE A 42 -9.62 8.06 -1.11
C ILE A 42 -10.31 8.60 -2.36
N ASP A 43 -11.26 9.49 -2.15
CA ASP A 43 -11.98 10.17 -3.22
C ASP A 43 -11.33 11.51 -3.54
N ILE A 44 -11.01 11.73 -4.82
CA ILE A 44 -10.36 12.96 -5.30
C ILE A 44 -11.14 13.54 -6.47
N SER A 45 -11.50 14.83 -6.37
CA SER A 45 -12.00 15.60 -7.50
C SER A 45 -10.85 16.40 -8.13
N ILE A 46 -10.68 16.27 -9.43
CA ILE A 46 -9.65 16.97 -10.21
C ILE A 46 -10.34 17.97 -11.13
N ASN A 47 -9.91 19.23 -11.11
CA ASN A 47 -10.43 20.30 -11.96
C ASN A 47 -11.96 20.46 -11.92
N GLY A 48 -12.58 20.18 -10.76
CA GLY A 48 -14.02 20.29 -10.56
C GLY A 48 -14.86 19.10 -11.07
N THR A 49 -14.24 18.00 -11.44
CA THR A 49 -14.97 16.78 -11.83
C THR A 49 -15.59 16.05 -10.64
N SER A 50 -16.44 15.07 -10.94
CA SER A 50 -16.92 14.09 -9.94
C SER A 50 -15.73 13.36 -9.30
N PRO A 51 -15.87 12.90 -8.04
CA PRO A 51 -14.79 12.19 -7.35
C PRO A 51 -14.34 10.94 -8.11
N LEU A 52 -13.04 10.74 -8.13
CA LEU A 52 -12.31 9.60 -8.67
C LEU A 52 -11.65 8.86 -7.51
N HIS A 53 -11.55 7.53 -7.58
CA HIS A 53 -10.93 6.71 -6.54
C HIS A 53 -9.42 6.62 -6.73
N PHE A 54 -8.67 7.00 -5.72
CA PHE A 54 -7.21 6.93 -5.70
C PHE A 54 -6.72 6.06 -4.54
N ILE A 55 -5.70 5.25 -4.79
CA ILE A 55 -4.99 4.54 -3.72
C ILE A 55 -4.04 5.51 -3.03
N PHE A 56 -4.05 5.53 -1.70
CA PHE A 56 -3.07 6.26 -0.89
C PHE A 56 -1.85 5.36 -0.65
N ASP A 57 -0.71 5.76 -1.19
CA ASP A 57 0.49 4.94 -1.27
C ASP A 57 1.70 5.66 -0.65
N THR A 58 2.19 5.13 0.47
CA THR A 58 3.40 5.64 1.12
C THR A 58 4.68 5.10 0.51
N GLY A 59 4.59 4.12 -0.37
CA GLY A 59 5.71 3.48 -1.06
C GLY A 59 6.07 4.14 -2.40
N THR A 60 5.37 5.22 -2.80
CA THR A 60 5.70 6.00 -4.00
C THR A 60 5.93 7.47 -3.71
N THR A 61 6.84 8.09 -4.46
CA THR A 61 7.14 9.52 -4.36
C THR A 61 6.29 10.39 -5.25
N THR A 62 5.62 9.80 -6.24
CA THR A 62 4.95 10.54 -7.32
C THR A 62 3.52 10.07 -7.48
N SER A 63 2.60 11.03 -7.56
CA SER A 63 1.20 10.75 -7.84
C SER A 63 0.98 10.40 -9.31
N LEU A 64 0.12 9.41 -9.56
CA LEU A 64 -0.19 8.86 -10.87
C LEU A 64 -1.68 8.96 -11.15
N ILE A 65 -2.05 9.17 -12.43
CA ILE A 65 -3.44 9.10 -12.92
C ILE A 65 -3.47 8.26 -14.21
N ASP A 66 -4.53 7.45 -14.41
CA ASP A 66 -4.70 6.74 -15.67
C ASP A 66 -5.06 7.69 -16.83
N SER A 67 -4.70 7.29 -18.05
CA SER A 67 -4.86 8.11 -19.26
C SER A 67 -6.33 8.46 -19.55
N ILE A 68 -7.27 7.57 -19.26
CA ILE A 68 -8.71 7.79 -19.49
C ILE A 68 -9.22 8.85 -18.51
N SER A 69 -8.85 8.75 -17.25
CA SER A 69 -9.22 9.72 -16.21
C SER A 69 -8.54 11.07 -16.44
N ALA A 70 -7.27 11.07 -16.88
CA ALA A 70 -6.57 12.29 -17.28
C ALA A 70 -7.33 13.03 -18.37
N GLN A 71 -7.74 12.34 -19.42
CA GLN A 71 -8.53 12.93 -20.52
C GLN A 71 -9.88 13.48 -20.01
N LYS A 72 -10.60 12.71 -19.20
CA LYS A 72 -11.90 13.13 -18.65
C LYS A 72 -11.81 14.35 -17.73
N THR A 73 -10.70 14.54 -17.06
CA THR A 73 -10.44 15.67 -16.15
C THR A 73 -9.81 16.88 -16.84
N GLY A 74 -9.64 16.81 -18.17
CA GLY A 74 -9.05 17.89 -18.99
C GLY A 74 -7.56 18.10 -18.73
N LEU A 75 -6.85 17.07 -18.29
CA LEU A 75 -5.41 17.10 -18.14
C LEU A 75 -4.76 16.90 -19.51
N ILE A 76 -3.92 17.84 -19.88
CA ILE A 76 -3.12 17.81 -21.10
C ILE A 76 -1.67 17.69 -20.69
N SER A 77 -0.95 16.76 -21.31
CA SER A 77 0.48 16.63 -21.11
C SER A 77 1.19 17.44 -22.18
N ASP A 78 2.00 18.39 -21.73
CA ASP A 78 2.84 19.21 -22.60
C ASP A 78 4.33 18.82 -22.48
N ASP A 79 4.65 17.85 -21.60
CA ASP A 79 6.01 17.45 -21.27
C ASP A 79 6.07 15.98 -20.87
N THR A 80 7.27 15.43 -20.79
CA THR A 80 7.54 14.10 -20.26
C THR A 80 8.51 14.18 -19.08
N GLN A 81 8.31 13.30 -18.12
CA GLN A 81 9.22 13.12 -16.97
C GLN A 81 9.80 11.72 -17.01
N GLY A 82 11.11 11.63 -16.86
CA GLY A 82 11.78 10.36 -16.65
C GLY A 82 11.38 9.79 -15.29
N LEU A 83 10.82 8.59 -15.30
CA LEU A 83 10.45 7.85 -14.10
C LEU A 83 11.17 6.50 -14.10
N LEU A 84 11.79 6.18 -12.98
CA LEU A 84 12.36 4.86 -12.77
C LEU A 84 11.25 3.91 -12.28
N LEU A 85 10.62 3.21 -13.22
CA LEU A 85 9.64 2.17 -12.92
C LEU A 85 10.30 0.81 -13.12
N ASN A 86 10.38 0.02 -12.07
CA ASN A 86 10.92 -1.34 -12.16
C ASN A 86 12.33 -1.43 -12.76
N ASN A 87 13.23 -0.49 -12.43
CA ASN A 87 14.58 -0.30 -13.01
C ASN A 87 14.63 0.00 -14.52
N ASP A 88 13.50 0.20 -15.15
CA ASP A 88 13.43 0.75 -16.48
C ASP A 88 13.22 2.26 -16.39
N PHE A 89 14.11 3.03 -17.01
CA PHE A 89 13.90 4.47 -17.13
C PHE A 89 12.89 4.70 -18.26
N LEU A 90 11.69 5.15 -17.88
CA LEU A 90 10.61 5.43 -18.80
C LEU A 90 10.32 6.93 -18.82
N GLU A 91 10.21 7.50 -19.99
CA GLU A 91 9.64 8.82 -20.16
C GLU A 91 8.12 8.71 -20.12
N MET A 92 7.53 9.30 -19.10
CA MET A 92 6.09 9.27 -18.87
C MET A 92 5.49 10.65 -19.03
N PRO A 93 4.31 10.78 -19.68
CA PRO A 93 3.64 12.06 -19.80
C PRO A 93 3.34 12.64 -18.42
N ILE A 94 3.69 13.91 -18.22
CA ILE A 94 3.37 14.68 -17.01
C ILE A 94 2.36 15.75 -17.34
N ALA A 95 1.38 15.94 -16.48
CA ALA A 95 0.39 17.01 -16.57
C ALA A 95 0.31 17.79 -15.28
N LYS A 96 -0.26 18.98 -15.34
CA LYS A 96 -0.46 19.84 -14.18
C LYS A 96 -1.94 19.88 -13.81
N ILE A 97 -2.27 19.36 -12.62
CA ILE A 97 -3.58 19.50 -12.00
C ILE A 97 -3.73 20.94 -11.53
N LYS A 98 -4.75 21.68 -12.02
CA LYS A 98 -5.04 23.05 -11.57
C LYS A 98 -5.58 23.03 -10.15
N THR A 99 -6.61 22.21 -9.89
CA THR A 99 -7.20 22.05 -8.57
C THR A 99 -7.44 20.58 -8.27
N LEU A 100 -7.00 20.13 -7.10
CA LEU A 100 -7.26 18.81 -6.52
C LEU A 100 -7.99 19.02 -5.21
N LYS A 101 -9.17 18.43 -5.07
CA LYS A 101 -9.98 18.48 -3.84
C LYS A 101 -10.18 17.08 -3.29
N THR A 102 -9.89 16.89 -2.01
CA THR A 102 -10.17 15.66 -1.27
C THR A 102 -10.48 16.01 0.20
N GLY A 103 -11.53 15.38 0.78
CA GLY A 103 -12.01 15.79 2.09
C GLY A 103 -12.28 17.31 2.17
N ASN A 104 -11.68 17.98 3.14
CA ASN A 104 -11.79 19.43 3.31
C ASN A 104 -10.53 20.21 2.85
N ILE A 105 -9.62 19.57 2.09
CA ILE A 105 -8.42 20.22 1.54
C ILE A 105 -8.58 20.45 0.04
N VAL A 106 -8.10 21.63 -0.40
CA VAL A 106 -7.91 21.97 -1.82
C VAL A 106 -6.43 22.25 -2.04
N ILE A 107 -5.85 21.59 -3.02
CA ILE A 107 -4.45 21.72 -3.39
C ILE A 107 -4.40 22.16 -4.85
N GLU A 108 -3.57 23.15 -5.13
CA GLU A 108 -3.46 23.75 -6.46
C GLU A 108 -2.11 23.47 -7.11
N ASN A 109 -2.12 23.48 -8.44
CA ASN A 109 -0.91 23.46 -9.27
C ASN A 109 0.01 22.28 -8.98
N ARG A 110 -0.53 21.05 -8.98
CA ARG A 110 0.26 19.84 -8.71
C ARG A 110 0.60 19.09 -9.98
N PRO A 111 1.86 18.64 -10.12
CA PRO A 111 2.21 17.70 -11.18
C PRO A 111 1.57 16.34 -10.90
N VAL A 112 1.26 15.62 -11.96
CA VAL A 112 0.81 14.23 -11.93
C VAL A 112 1.32 13.52 -13.17
N ILE A 113 1.80 12.29 -13.00
CA ILE A 113 2.22 11.46 -14.12
C ILE A 113 1.02 10.70 -14.68
N ILE A 114 0.89 10.70 -16.00
CA ILE A 114 -0.15 9.96 -16.69
C ILE A 114 0.38 8.57 -17.02
N THR A 115 -0.29 7.53 -16.51
CA THR A 115 0.00 6.13 -16.79
C THR A 115 -1.08 5.50 -17.67
N GLN A 116 -0.86 4.28 -18.15
CA GLN A 116 -1.83 3.65 -19.03
C GLN A 116 -3.12 3.27 -18.31
N SER A 117 -3.05 2.42 -17.30
CA SER A 117 -4.24 1.86 -16.66
C SER A 117 -3.93 1.24 -15.31
N PHE A 118 -4.92 1.25 -14.42
CA PHE A 118 -4.94 0.50 -13.16
C PHE A 118 -5.86 -0.74 -13.24
N GLU A 119 -6.03 -1.34 -14.43
CA GLU A 119 -6.91 -2.49 -14.65
C GLU A 119 -6.68 -3.63 -13.65
N ASN A 120 -5.43 -3.89 -13.27
CA ASN A 120 -5.12 -4.93 -12.28
C ASN A 120 -5.79 -4.65 -10.93
N TYR A 121 -5.69 -3.42 -10.43
CA TYR A 121 -6.36 -3.04 -9.20
C TYR A 121 -7.88 -3.07 -9.34
N ASN A 122 -8.43 -2.60 -10.47
CA ASN A 122 -9.87 -2.62 -10.71
C ASN A 122 -10.44 -4.03 -10.60
N ARG A 123 -9.79 -4.99 -11.25
CA ARG A 123 -10.19 -6.41 -11.26
C ARG A 123 -9.99 -7.09 -9.91
N ILE A 124 -9.07 -6.58 -9.10
CA ILE A 124 -8.85 -7.02 -7.73
C ILE A 124 -9.89 -6.39 -6.81
N LEU A 125 -10.04 -5.10 -6.78
CA LEU A 125 -10.84 -4.38 -5.80
C LEU A 125 -12.34 -4.33 -6.12
N GLY A 126 -12.72 -4.64 -7.37
CA GLY A 126 -14.10 -4.61 -7.83
C GLY A 126 -14.64 -3.20 -8.09
N ILE A 127 -13.78 -2.20 -8.01
CA ILE A 127 -14.08 -0.80 -8.29
C ILE A 127 -13.06 -0.22 -9.27
N PRO A 128 -13.41 0.81 -10.05
CA PRO A 128 -12.44 1.52 -10.86
C PRO A 128 -11.47 2.31 -9.98
N ILE A 129 -10.18 2.07 -10.13
CA ILE A 129 -9.10 2.89 -9.58
C ILE A 129 -8.59 3.78 -10.70
N HIS A 130 -8.49 5.06 -10.41
CA HIS A 130 -8.15 6.09 -11.38
C HIS A 130 -6.73 6.63 -11.19
N GLY A 131 -6.14 6.37 -10.00
CA GLY A 131 -4.80 6.86 -9.72
C GLY A 131 -4.24 6.37 -8.39
N ILE A 132 -3.02 6.85 -8.13
CA ILE A 132 -2.28 6.63 -6.88
C ILE A 132 -1.83 8.01 -6.39
N ILE A 133 -1.92 8.26 -5.09
CA ILE A 133 -1.39 9.44 -4.42
C ILE A 133 -0.13 9.07 -3.67
N GLY A 134 0.97 9.71 -4.04
CA GLY A 134 2.29 9.53 -3.44
C GLY A 134 2.66 10.60 -2.40
N SER A 135 3.89 10.52 -1.89
CA SER A 135 4.42 11.45 -0.89
C SER A 135 4.55 12.89 -1.39
N ASP A 136 4.59 13.12 -2.70
CA ASP A 136 4.55 14.44 -3.31
C ASP A 136 3.34 15.28 -2.89
N LEU A 137 2.23 14.63 -2.55
CA LEU A 137 1.02 15.30 -2.11
C LEU A 137 0.99 15.52 -0.59
N PHE A 138 1.31 14.51 0.20
CA PHE A 138 1.13 14.52 1.65
C PHE A 138 2.44 14.79 2.42
N GLY A 139 3.62 14.57 1.81
CA GLY A 139 4.91 14.61 2.50
C GLY A 139 5.29 15.95 3.14
N LYS A 140 4.69 17.06 2.70
CA LYS A 140 4.88 18.38 3.34
C LYS A 140 4.06 18.60 4.62
N TYR A 141 3.16 17.68 4.96
CA TYR A 141 2.35 17.70 6.17
C TYR A 141 2.84 16.65 7.15
N ILE A 142 2.54 16.84 8.44
CA ILE A 142 2.48 15.72 9.34
C ILE A 142 1.18 14.98 9.01
N THR A 143 1.27 13.70 8.72
CA THR A 143 0.16 12.90 8.19
C THR A 143 -0.19 11.79 9.17
N GLU A 144 -1.41 11.75 9.67
CA GLU A 144 -1.94 10.62 10.44
C GLU A 144 -2.85 9.76 9.56
N LEU A 145 -2.55 8.47 9.48
CA LEU A 145 -3.48 7.44 8.99
C LEU A 145 -4.18 6.84 10.22
N ASN A 146 -5.43 7.20 10.43
CA ASN A 146 -6.24 6.71 11.55
C ASN A 146 -7.19 5.61 11.05
N PHE A 147 -6.79 4.35 11.24
CA PHE A 147 -7.58 3.19 10.79
C PHE A 147 -8.81 2.92 11.65
N ASP A 148 -8.83 3.37 12.91
CA ASP A 148 -10.02 3.25 13.77
C ASP A 148 -11.16 4.15 13.27
N LYS A 149 -10.82 5.33 12.75
CA LYS A 149 -11.77 6.33 12.25
C LYS A 149 -11.93 6.29 10.72
N SER A 150 -11.10 5.54 10.01
CA SER A 150 -11.01 5.56 8.54
C SER A 150 -10.79 6.98 7.98
N GLN A 151 -9.81 7.68 8.54
CA GLN A 151 -9.50 9.06 8.20
C GLN A 151 -7.99 9.29 8.09
N ILE A 152 -7.61 10.12 7.13
CA ILE A 152 -6.27 10.70 7.05
C ILE A 152 -6.36 12.13 7.54
N HIS A 153 -5.54 12.48 8.53
CA HIS A 153 -5.40 13.86 9.01
C HIS A 153 -4.08 14.43 8.52
N LEU A 154 -4.14 15.62 7.92
CA LEU A 154 -2.97 16.36 7.47
C LEU A 154 -2.88 17.65 8.26
N GLY A 155 -1.71 17.96 8.83
CA GLY A 155 -1.53 19.16 9.62
C GLY A 155 -0.08 19.60 9.75
N ARG A 156 0.15 20.72 10.43
CA ARG A 156 1.48 21.19 10.84
C ARG A 156 1.86 20.72 12.24
N GLY A 157 0.87 20.32 13.03
CA GLY A 157 1.04 19.72 14.35
C GLY A 157 -0.06 18.67 14.56
N ILE A 158 0.33 17.46 14.97
CA ILE A 158 -0.58 16.38 15.32
C ILE A 158 -0.18 15.88 16.71
N ASP A 159 -1.15 15.63 17.59
CA ASP A 159 -0.90 15.08 18.91
C ASP A 159 -0.37 13.66 18.80
N THR A 160 0.84 13.44 19.31
CA THR A 160 1.51 12.12 19.33
C THR A 160 1.36 11.38 20.66
N THR A 161 0.52 11.86 21.56
CA THR A 161 0.30 11.24 22.88
C THR A 161 -0.19 9.80 22.73
N GLY A 162 0.52 8.88 23.36
CA GLY A 162 0.22 7.44 23.30
C GLY A 162 0.71 6.74 22.03
N TYR A 163 1.47 7.43 21.17
CA TYR A 163 2.16 6.83 20.04
C TYR A 163 3.63 6.54 20.39
N GLU A 164 4.15 5.42 19.93
CA GLU A 164 5.57 5.08 20.03
C GLU A 164 6.34 5.68 18.86
N PRO A 165 7.33 6.55 19.09
CA PRO A 165 8.16 7.11 18.01
C PRO A 165 9.20 6.10 17.51
N ILE A 166 9.34 6.04 16.18
CA ILE A 166 10.31 5.22 15.49
C ILE A 166 11.11 6.10 14.55
N ASN A 167 12.44 6.08 14.71
CA ASN A 167 13.33 6.75 13.76
C ASN A 167 13.30 6.00 12.42
N VAL A 168 13.18 6.75 11.34
CA VAL A 168 13.21 6.22 9.98
C VAL A 168 14.38 6.82 9.22
N ARG A 169 14.85 6.13 8.20
CA ARG A 169 15.71 6.73 7.18
C ARG A 169 14.85 7.17 6.01
N ILE A 170 15.12 8.36 5.52
CA ILE A 170 14.45 8.87 4.32
C ILE A 170 15.45 8.82 3.19
N TYR A 171 15.07 8.14 2.13
CA TYR A 171 15.82 8.10 0.88
C TYR A 171 14.86 8.33 -0.28
N ASN A 172 15.13 9.34 -1.12
CA ASN A 172 14.24 9.77 -2.20
C ASN A 172 12.79 9.96 -1.72
N ASP A 173 12.57 10.68 -0.62
CA ASP A 173 11.25 10.94 -0.01
C ASP A 173 10.43 9.68 0.34
N LEU A 174 11.10 8.53 0.47
CA LEU A 174 10.53 7.27 0.93
C LEU A 174 11.08 6.89 2.30
N PHE A 175 10.24 6.23 3.10
CA PHE A 175 10.53 5.87 4.48
C PHE A 175 11.04 4.45 4.60
N TYR A 176 12.21 4.29 5.20
CA TYR A 176 12.78 2.98 5.50
C TYR A 176 12.88 2.78 7.01
N ILE A 177 12.45 1.62 7.46
CA ILE A 177 12.37 1.25 8.86
C ILE A 177 13.04 -0.11 9.10
N ASP A 178 13.71 -0.25 10.24
CA ASP A 178 14.31 -1.52 10.61
C ASP A 178 13.25 -2.49 11.11
N ALA A 179 13.24 -3.70 10.54
CA ALA A 179 12.40 -4.80 10.97
C ALA A 179 13.19 -6.11 11.02
N THR A 180 12.70 -7.05 11.83
CA THR A 180 13.39 -8.33 12.08
C THR A 180 12.50 -9.50 11.66
N ILE A 181 13.04 -10.41 10.87
CA ILE A 181 12.43 -11.69 10.52
C ILE A 181 13.02 -12.76 11.45
N PHE A 182 12.18 -13.50 12.18
CA PHE A 182 12.59 -14.65 12.98
C PHE A 182 12.37 -15.93 12.19
N THR A 183 13.44 -16.61 11.86
CA THR A 183 13.40 -17.91 11.16
C THR A 183 13.27 -19.06 12.15
N SER A 184 13.83 -18.90 13.36
CA SER A 184 13.73 -19.83 14.49
C SER A 184 13.73 -19.07 15.83
N ASP A 185 13.86 -19.77 16.96
CA ASP A 185 14.02 -19.17 18.30
C ASP A 185 15.38 -18.50 18.47
N THR A 186 16.39 -18.97 17.75
CA THR A 186 17.77 -18.54 17.87
C THR A 186 18.33 -17.85 16.64
N ASP A 187 17.57 -17.84 15.52
CA ASP A 187 18.02 -17.24 14.25
C ASP A 187 17.06 -16.14 13.80
N SER A 188 17.59 -14.97 13.55
CA SER A 188 16.83 -13.81 13.08
C SER A 188 17.68 -12.90 12.21
N ILE A 189 17.04 -12.15 11.35
CA ILE A 189 17.67 -11.22 10.42
C ILE A 189 16.99 -9.87 10.54
N THR A 190 17.75 -8.83 10.88
CA THR A 190 17.26 -7.45 10.89
C THR A 190 17.80 -6.72 9.67
N ASN A 191 16.91 -6.01 8.99
CA ASN A 191 17.29 -5.16 7.85
C ASN A 191 16.26 -4.03 7.67
N GLN A 192 16.53 -3.16 6.69
CA GLN A 192 15.68 -2.04 6.33
C GLN A 192 14.63 -2.42 5.29
N PHE A 193 13.42 -1.97 5.55
CA PHE A 193 12.25 -2.19 4.71
C PHE A 193 11.60 -0.86 4.36
N LEU A 194 11.14 -0.72 3.14
CA LEU A 194 10.30 0.39 2.73
C LEU A 194 8.92 0.28 3.42
N PHE A 195 8.44 1.39 3.94
CA PHE A 195 7.11 1.51 4.53
C PHE A 195 6.09 1.76 3.43
N ASP A 196 5.26 0.75 3.07
CA ASP A 196 4.46 0.73 1.85
C ASP A 196 3.00 0.35 2.13
N SER A 197 2.10 1.34 2.15
CA SER A 197 0.67 1.12 2.40
C SER A 197 -0.08 0.51 1.21
N ALA A 198 0.55 0.41 0.04
CA ALA A 198 -0.02 -0.23 -1.14
C ALA A 198 0.49 -1.66 -1.38
N ASP A 199 1.43 -2.17 -0.58
CA ASP A 199 1.75 -3.59 -0.55
C ASP A 199 0.67 -4.35 0.24
N MET A 200 -0.10 -5.20 -0.45
CA MET A 200 -1.24 -5.95 0.11
C MET A 200 -0.82 -7.13 1.02
N THR A 201 0.44 -7.26 1.38
CA THR A 201 0.98 -8.35 2.22
C THR A 201 1.42 -7.85 3.59
N ALA A 202 1.91 -8.73 4.45
CA ALA A 202 2.57 -8.34 5.69
C ALA A 202 3.94 -7.71 5.41
N ALA A 203 4.72 -8.35 4.54
CA ALA A 203 5.96 -7.82 3.97
C ALA A 203 6.28 -8.58 2.68
N SER A 204 6.82 -7.87 1.70
CA SER A 204 7.34 -8.47 0.47
C SER A 204 8.86 -8.34 0.44
N LEU A 205 9.56 -9.45 0.23
CA LEU A 205 11.03 -9.53 0.28
C LEU A 205 11.62 -9.47 -1.12
N ALA A 206 12.67 -8.67 -1.28
CA ALA A 206 13.43 -8.57 -2.52
C ALA A 206 14.18 -9.88 -2.82
N GLN A 207 14.25 -10.25 -4.11
CA GLN A 207 14.89 -11.52 -4.52
C GLN A 207 16.34 -11.63 -4.03
N PRO A 208 17.22 -10.66 -4.20
CA PRO A 208 18.60 -10.77 -3.71
C PRO A 208 18.68 -10.99 -2.20
N PHE A 209 17.83 -10.30 -1.44
CA PHE A 209 17.80 -10.39 0.01
C PHE A 209 17.40 -11.79 0.50
N TRP A 210 16.24 -12.30 0.07
CA TRP A 210 15.79 -13.60 0.57
C TRP A 210 16.63 -14.76 0.05
N THR A 211 17.23 -14.63 -1.14
CA THR A 211 18.16 -15.63 -1.69
C THR A 211 19.46 -15.67 -0.91
N LYS A 212 20.07 -14.50 -0.65
CA LYS A 212 21.31 -14.36 0.14
C LYS A 212 21.19 -15.02 1.52
N HIS A 213 20.04 -14.88 2.15
CA HIS A 213 19.79 -15.40 3.49
C HIS A 213 19.16 -16.79 3.52
N ASN A 214 18.94 -17.44 2.34
CA ASN A 214 18.30 -18.76 2.19
C ASN A 214 16.94 -18.84 2.89
N LEU A 215 16.11 -17.76 2.81
CA LEU A 215 14.90 -17.63 3.61
C LEU A 215 13.85 -18.68 3.23
N LEU A 216 13.75 -19.07 1.96
CA LEU A 216 12.77 -20.07 1.54
C LEU A 216 13.02 -21.40 2.24
N SER A 217 14.28 -21.86 2.32
CA SER A 217 14.64 -23.11 3.00
C SER A 217 14.47 -23.03 4.53
N LYS A 218 14.62 -21.84 5.11
CA LYS A 218 14.45 -21.56 6.54
C LYS A 218 13.00 -21.36 6.96
N SER A 219 12.06 -21.23 6.01
CA SER A 219 10.64 -21.10 6.30
C SER A 219 10.07 -22.40 6.86
N LYS A 220 9.03 -22.31 7.68
CA LYS A 220 8.31 -23.47 8.24
C LYS A 220 7.54 -24.21 7.13
N SER A 221 6.93 -23.45 6.25
CA SER A 221 6.16 -23.91 5.10
C SER A 221 6.05 -22.77 4.09
N PHE A 222 5.81 -23.11 2.83
CA PHE A 222 5.51 -22.11 1.80
C PHE A 222 4.60 -22.70 0.73
N TYR A 223 3.97 -21.81 -0.04
CA TYR A 223 3.28 -22.18 -1.26
C TYR A 223 3.63 -21.17 -2.37
N SER A 224 3.66 -21.68 -3.60
CA SER A 224 3.96 -20.90 -4.78
C SER A 224 2.82 -19.93 -5.12
N GLY A 225 3.17 -18.80 -5.68
CA GLY A 225 2.23 -17.78 -6.09
C GLY A 225 2.75 -16.93 -7.24
N ILE A 226 1.97 -15.95 -7.61
CA ILE A 226 2.35 -14.96 -8.61
C ILE A 226 2.19 -13.58 -8.00
N ASN A 227 3.26 -12.81 -7.99
CA ASN A 227 3.21 -11.40 -7.66
C ASN A 227 2.81 -10.59 -8.90
N ARG A 228 1.96 -9.57 -8.71
CA ARG A 228 1.52 -8.66 -9.78
C ARG A 228 1.81 -7.24 -9.35
N SER A 229 2.53 -6.51 -10.19
CA SER A 229 2.75 -5.09 -9.98
C SER A 229 1.61 -4.25 -10.56
N SER A 230 1.60 -2.96 -10.22
CA SER A 230 0.70 -1.96 -10.83
C SER A 230 0.85 -1.90 -12.35
N SER A 231 2.05 -2.16 -12.86
CA SER A 231 2.38 -2.13 -14.30
C SER A 231 2.00 -3.41 -15.06
N SER A 232 1.15 -4.28 -14.50
CA SER A 232 0.74 -5.56 -15.11
C SER A 232 1.84 -6.61 -15.24
N LEU A 233 3.06 -6.32 -14.81
CA LEU A 233 4.15 -7.30 -14.78
C LEU A 233 3.86 -8.36 -13.72
N THR A 234 4.09 -9.60 -14.10
CA THR A 234 3.95 -10.74 -13.19
C THR A 234 5.31 -11.36 -12.94
N SER A 235 5.55 -11.75 -11.69
CA SER A 235 6.72 -12.55 -11.33
C SER A 235 6.30 -13.69 -10.40
N PRO A 236 6.97 -14.85 -10.47
CA PRO A 236 6.78 -15.88 -9.46
C PRO A 236 7.04 -15.33 -8.06
N SER A 237 6.37 -15.88 -7.09
CA SER A 237 6.58 -15.55 -5.68
C SER A 237 6.30 -16.77 -4.81
N TYR A 238 6.78 -16.73 -3.56
CA TYR A 238 6.48 -17.73 -2.55
C TYR A 238 5.90 -17.04 -1.32
N PHE A 239 4.76 -17.51 -0.85
CA PHE A 239 4.21 -17.10 0.44
C PHE A 239 4.73 -18.04 1.50
N ALA A 240 5.72 -17.60 2.27
CA ALA A 240 6.48 -18.41 3.19
C ALA A 240 6.18 -18.05 4.64
N ASN A 241 5.92 -19.07 5.48
CA ASN A 241 5.65 -18.92 6.90
C ASN A 241 6.94 -18.86 7.69
N PHE A 242 7.12 -17.80 8.45
CA PHE A 242 8.22 -17.63 9.38
C PHE A 242 7.74 -17.69 10.84
N LYS A 243 8.68 -17.94 11.76
CA LYS A 243 8.37 -17.94 13.18
C LYS A 243 7.77 -16.62 13.63
N GLY A 244 8.24 -15.50 13.09
CA GLY A 244 7.68 -14.19 13.37
C GLY A 244 8.33 -13.07 12.58
N PHE A 245 7.70 -11.92 12.71
CA PHE A 245 8.16 -10.64 12.20
C PHE A 245 8.08 -9.61 13.34
N LYS A 246 9.07 -8.74 13.48
CA LYS A 246 9.11 -7.73 14.53
C LYS A 246 9.39 -6.37 13.95
N LEU A 247 8.56 -5.41 14.34
CA LEU A 247 8.70 -4.00 14.04
C LEU A 247 8.89 -3.26 15.37
N ARG A 248 10.12 -2.88 15.70
CA ARG A 248 10.49 -2.29 17.00
C ARG A 248 10.07 -3.20 18.16
N ASN A 249 9.14 -2.72 19.00
CA ASN A 249 8.64 -3.47 20.16
C ASN A 249 7.45 -4.38 19.82
N TYR A 250 6.91 -4.27 18.60
CA TYR A 250 5.73 -5.01 18.15
C TYR A 250 6.13 -6.30 17.45
N SER A 251 5.67 -7.43 17.97
CA SER A 251 6.01 -8.77 17.46
C SER A 251 4.78 -9.48 16.92
N PHE A 252 4.92 -10.07 15.74
CA PHE A 252 3.89 -10.81 15.03
C PHE A 252 4.37 -12.25 14.84
N LYS A 253 3.65 -13.22 15.40
CA LYS A 253 4.00 -14.64 15.33
C LYS A 253 3.40 -15.31 14.11
N ASN A 254 4.05 -16.36 13.61
CA ASN A 254 3.58 -17.16 12.47
C ASN A 254 3.18 -16.30 11.27
N THR A 255 4.08 -15.40 10.88
CA THR A 255 3.82 -14.42 9.83
C THR A 255 4.17 -14.98 8.47
N TYR A 256 3.22 -14.87 7.53
CA TYR A 256 3.48 -15.18 6.12
C TYR A 256 4.06 -13.96 5.41
N LEU A 257 5.23 -14.14 4.81
CA LEU A 257 5.91 -13.12 4.02
C LEU A 257 5.91 -13.52 2.55
N ASN A 258 5.84 -12.54 1.68
CA ASN A 258 5.88 -12.73 0.24
C ASN A 258 7.33 -12.63 -0.26
N LEU A 259 7.92 -13.72 -0.74
CA LEU A 259 9.26 -13.76 -1.33
C LEU A 259 9.11 -13.58 -2.83
N THR A 260 9.43 -12.39 -3.34
CA THR A 260 9.27 -12.06 -4.76
C THR A 260 10.43 -12.62 -5.58
N SER A 261 10.16 -13.13 -6.77
CA SER A 261 11.20 -13.57 -7.72
C SER A 261 11.34 -12.59 -8.89
N SER A 262 11.15 -11.31 -8.61
CA SER A 262 11.30 -10.27 -9.62
C SER A 262 12.76 -10.07 -9.99
N LYS A 263 13.05 -10.09 -11.29
CA LYS A 263 14.39 -9.83 -11.84
C LYS A 263 14.60 -8.37 -12.26
N ARG A 264 13.60 -7.53 -12.07
CA ARG A 264 13.61 -6.11 -12.42
C ARG A 264 12.93 -5.30 -11.33
N GLY A 265 13.22 -4.02 -11.29
CA GLY A 265 12.55 -3.09 -10.40
C GLY A 265 13.01 -3.14 -8.95
N PHE A 266 12.19 -2.55 -8.11
CA PHE A 266 12.44 -2.40 -6.68
C PHE A 266 12.85 -3.72 -6.02
N PHE A 267 12.14 -4.81 -6.30
CA PHE A 267 12.39 -6.13 -5.69
C PHE A 267 13.58 -6.90 -6.29
N ALA A 268 14.28 -6.37 -7.28
CA ALA A 268 15.53 -6.90 -7.80
C ALA A 268 16.76 -6.16 -7.26
N ASN A 269 16.57 -5.14 -6.42
CA ASN A 269 17.63 -4.34 -5.81
C ASN A 269 18.23 -5.09 -4.61
N ASP A 270 19.56 -5.19 -4.55
CA ASP A 270 20.29 -5.90 -3.50
C ASP A 270 20.55 -5.05 -2.23
N SER A 271 20.34 -3.73 -2.32
CA SER A 271 20.54 -2.81 -1.21
C SER A 271 19.35 -2.74 -0.25
N ILE A 272 18.22 -3.37 -0.57
CA ILE A 272 17.00 -3.34 0.21
C ILE A 272 16.53 -4.75 0.59
N ALA A 273 15.88 -4.88 1.74
CA ALA A 273 15.26 -6.15 2.15
C ALA A 273 13.89 -6.36 1.48
N GLY A 274 13.13 -5.28 1.28
CA GLY A 274 11.78 -5.34 0.74
C GLY A 274 10.88 -4.23 1.29
N THR A 275 9.58 -4.53 1.40
CA THR A 275 8.54 -3.62 1.90
C THR A 275 7.90 -4.17 3.19
N ILE A 276 7.38 -3.28 4.05
CA ILE A 276 6.40 -3.61 5.09
C ILE A 276 5.04 -3.17 4.57
N GLY A 277 4.13 -4.13 4.43
CA GLY A 277 2.86 -3.90 3.78
C GLY A 277 1.68 -3.71 4.74
N ILE A 278 0.51 -3.52 4.13
CA ILE A 278 -0.71 -3.10 4.80
C ILE A 278 -1.22 -4.10 5.85
N ASP A 279 -0.92 -5.41 5.72
CA ASP A 279 -1.31 -6.40 6.72
C ASP A 279 -0.66 -6.17 8.09
N ILE A 280 0.51 -5.52 8.13
CA ILE A 280 1.13 -5.01 9.35
C ILE A 280 0.61 -3.60 9.65
N LEU A 281 0.63 -2.70 8.67
CA LEU A 281 0.42 -1.27 8.85
C LEU A 281 -1.00 -0.95 9.34
N LYS A 282 -2.03 -1.63 8.82
CA LYS A 282 -3.43 -1.44 9.25
C LYS A 282 -3.72 -1.79 10.71
N ARG A 283 -2.75 -2.40 11.41
CA ARG A 283 -2.84 -2.76 12.84
C ARG A 283 -2.50 -1.59 13.77
N PHE A 284 -2.10 -0.47 13.19
CA PHE A 284 -1.71 0.73 13.90
C PHE A 284 -2.48 1.94 13.36
N ASN A 285 -2.74 2.91 14.22
CA ASN A 285 -2.86 4.29 13.79
C ASN A 285 -1.44 4.82 13.65
N ILE A 286 -1.15 5.53 12.57
CA ILE A 286 0.21 5.84 12.12
C ILE A 286 0.34 7.34 11.90
N ILE A 287 1.36 7.97 12.50
CA ILE A 287 1.71 9.37 12.20
C ILE A 287 3.05 9.38 11.48
N ILE A 288 3.10 10.03 10.33
CA ILE A 288 4.28 10.21 9.50
C ILE A 288 4.72 11.67 9.59
N ASN A 289 5.95 11.90 10.03
CA ASN A 289 6.56 13.23 10.10
C ASN A 289 7.91 13.22 9.38
N MET A 290 7.90 13.63 8.11
CA MET A 290 9.10 13.68 7.27
C MET A 290 10.16 14.64 7.84
N ASN A 291 9.73 15.81 8.32
CA ASN A 291 10.66 16.82 8.81
C ASN A 291 11.51 16.33 10.00
N ASN A 292 10.90 15.52 10.86
CA ASN A 292 11.59 14.98 12.04
C ASN A 292 12.14 13.56 11.80
N GLN A 293 12.02 13.01 10.58
CA GLN A 293 12.41 11.64 10.21
C GLN A 293 11.87 10.60 11.20
N LYS A 294 10.57 10.72 11.51
CA LYS A 294 9.90 9.82 12.46
C LYS A 294 8.57 9.32 11.92
N ILE A 295 8.31 8.06 12.20
CA ILE A 295 6.98 7.47 12.16
C ILE A 295 6.59 7.15 13.61
N TYR A 296 5.33 7.37 13.94
CA TYR A 296 4.80 7.07 15.25
C TYR A 296 3.70 6.02 15.09
N LEU A 297 3.76 4.96 15.88
CA LEU A 297 2.82 3.85 15.84
C LEU A 297 2.01 3.77 17.14
N LYS A 298 0.72 3.58 17.00
CA LYS A 298 -0.19 3.28 18.10
C LYS A 298 -1.04 2.07 17.72
N PRO A 299 -0.93 0.94 18.44
CA PRO A 299 -1.81 -0.22 18.20
C PRO A 299 -3.28 0.20 18.20
N ASN A 300 -4.02 -0.24 17.20
CA ASN A 300 -5.44 0.02 17.06
C ASN A 300 -6.27 -1.26 17.34
N GLN A 301 -7.58 -1.21 17.11
CA GLN A 301 -8.50 -2.34 17.36
C GLN A 301 -8.13 -3.60 16.55
N LYS A 302 -7.42 -3.47 15.41
CA LYS A 302 -7.00 -4.60 14.56
C LYS A 302 -5.65 -5.21 14.98
N TYR A 303 -4.98 -4.67 16.00
CA TYR A 303 -3.62 -5.09 16.36
C TYR A 303 -3.52 -6.60 16.62
N ASN A 304 -4.49 -7.16 17.33
CA ASN A 304 -4.51 -8.58 17.68
C ASN A 304 -5.31 -9.46 16.70
N GLU A 305 -5.78 -8.92 15.56
CA GLU A 305 -6.46 -9.75 14.56
C GLU A 305 -5.50 -10.83 14.02
N PRO A 306 -5.94 -12.09 13.89
CA PRO A 306 -5.11 -13.13 13.32
C PRO A 306 -4.79 -12.82 11.86
N TYR A 307 -3.61 -13.26 11.39
CA TYR A 307 -3.31 -13.23 9.97
C TYR A 307 -4.23 -14.17 9.22
N ARG A 308 -4.89 -13.64 8.21
CA ARG A 308 -5.75 -14.45 7.32
C ARG A 308 -4.94 -14.89 6.12
N ILE A 309 -4.55 -16.15 6.12
CA ILE A 309 -3.86 -16.78 4.98
C ILE A 309 -4.89 -17.39 4.02
N ASN A 310 -4.48 -17.59 2.78
CA ASN A 310 -5.27 -18.35 1.82
C ASN A 310 -5.29 -19.84 2.24
N THR A 311 -6.44 -20.34 2.66
CA THR A 311 -6.66 -21.72 3.13
C THR A 311 -7.38 -22.57 2.10
N THR A 312 -7.72 -22.01 0.95
CA THR A 312 -8.37 -22.71 -0.15
C THR A 312 -7.40 -23.07 -1.28
N GLY A 313 -6.35 -22.29 -1.47
CA GLY A 313 -5.48 -22.36 -2.64
C GLY A 313 -6.07 -21.69 -3.88
N LEU A 314 -7.19 -20.98 -3.74
CA LEU A 314 -7.80 -20.26 -4.85
C LEU A 314 -7.33 -18.82 -4.95
N ARG A 315 -7.14 -18.37 -6.19
CA ARG A 315 -7.10 -16.96 -6.54
C ARG A 315 -8.30 -16.64 -7.43
N THR A 316 -9.04 -15.61 -7.07
CA THR A 316 -10.21 -15.16 -7.81
C THR A 316 -9.98 -13.78 -8.39
N ARG A 317 -10.56 -13.50 -9.55
CA ARG A 317 -10.42 -12.23 -10.24
C ARG A 317 -11.64 -11.90 -11.09
N LEU A 318 -12.01 -10.63 -11.12
CA LEU A 318 -13.04 -10.15 -12.04
C LEU A 318 -12.49 -10.04 -13.48
N ASN A 319 -13.35 -10.14 -14.48
CA ASN A 319 -13.05 -9.78 -15.86
C ASN A 319 -12.80 -8.26 -15.98
N LYS A 320 -12.41 -7.79 -17.18
CA LYS A 320 -12.14 -6.37 -17.44
C LYS A 320 -13.32 -5.46 -17.15
N ASP A 321 -14.52 -5.91 -17.47
CA ASP A 321 -15.75 -5.15 -17.32
C ASP A 321 -16.34 -5.23 -15.92
N LEU A 322 -15.68 -5.95 -15.00
CA LEU A 322 -16.07 -6.18 -13.61
C LEU A 322 -17.46 -6.86 -13.45
N THR A 323 -17.91 -7.59 -14.48
CA THR A 323 -19.23 -8.22 -14.51
C THR A 323 -19.21 -9.68 -14.06
N GLN A 324 -18.07 -10.36 -14.18
CA GLN A 324 -17.92 -11.79 -13.92
C GLN A 324 -16.65 -12.06 -13.09
N CYS A 325 -16.75 -13.05 -12.19
CA CYS A 325 -15.64 -13.50 -11.36
C CYS A 325 -15.13 -14.86 -11.85
N PHE A 326 -13.83 -14.99 -12.04
CA PHE A 326 -13.19 -16.23 -12.50
C PHE A 326 -12.21 -16.74 -11.45
N ILE A 327 -11.99 -18.07 -11.47
CA ILE A 327 -10.85 -18.68 -10.81
C ILE A 327 -9.62 -18.37 -11.65
N GLU A 328 -8.78 -17.48 -11.15
CA GLU A 328 -7.54 -17.05 -11.83
C GLU A 328 -6.43 -18.09 -11.72
N ALA A 329 -6.35 -18.75 -10.56
CA ALA A 329 -5.39 -19.81 -10.31
C ALA A 329 -5.90 -20.77 -9.23
N VAL A 330 -5.50 -22.02 -9.37
CA VAL A 330 -5.60 -23.08 -8.36
C VAL A 330 -4.18 -23.48 -8.00
N LEU A 331 -3.82 -23.39 -6.72
CA LEU A 331 -2.50 -23.74 -6.24
C LEU A 331 -2.37 -25.25 -6.09
N GLN A 332 -1.19 -25.78 -6.37
CA GLN A 332 -0.92 -27.22 -6.25
C GLN A 332 -1.04 -27.69 -4.79
N GLN A 333 -1.42 -28.94 -4.59
CA GLN A 333 -1.60 -29.58 -3.29
C GLN A 333 -2.58 -28.84 -2.35
N SER A 334 -3.42 -28.00 -2.92
CA SER A 334 -4.40 -27.19 -2.18
C SER A 334 -5.76 -27.89 -2.06
N PRO A 335 -6.59 -27.48 -1.09
CA PRO A 335 -7.98 -27.93 -1.00
C PRO A 335 -8.79 -27.68 -2.28
N ALA A 336 -8.52 -26.60 -3.00
CA ALA A 336 -9.20 -26.28 -4.25
C ALA A 336 -8.86 -27.27 -5.37
N GLU A 337 -7.59 -27.66 -5.49
CA GLU A 337 -7.18 -28.68 -6.44
C GLU A 337 -7.83 -30.03 -6.09
N ALA A 338 -7.78 -30.44 -4.81
CA ALA A 338 -8.42 -31.67 -4.34
C ALA A 338 -9.96 -31.68 -4.56
N ALA A 339 -10.60 -30.52 -4.51
CA ALA A 339 -12.02 -30.37 -4.83
C ALA A 339 -12.32 -30.36 -6.34
N GLY A 340 -11.30 -30.38 -7.21
CA GLY A 340 -11.45 -30.40 -8.66
C GLY A 340 -11.82 -29.06 -9.28
N LEU A 341 -11.60 -27.95 -8.58
CA LEU A 341 -11.70 -26.59 -9.13
C LEU A 341 -10.55 -26.35 -10.11
N LEU A 342 -10.79 -25.64 -11.20
CA LEU A 342 -9.81 -25.40 -12.25
C LEU A 342 -9.65 -23.90 -12.54
N GLN A 343 -8.47 -23.54 -13.01
CA GLN A 343 -8.25 -22.21 -13.59
C GLN A 343 -9.19 -21.99 -14.79
N GLY A 344 -9.83 -20.84 -14.85
CA GLY A 344 -10.78 -20.48 -15.91
C GLY A 344 -12.25 -20.79 -15.58
N ASP A 345 -12.55 -21.50 -14.50
CA ASP A 345 -13.92 -21.68 -14.03
C ASP A 345 -14.56 -20.31 -13.77
N LEU A 346 -15.77 -20.08 -14.29
CA LEU A 346 -16.59 -18.92 -13.92
C LEU A 346 -17.18 -19.18 -12.53
N LEU A 347 -16.76 -18.42 -11.55
CA LEU A 347 -17.27 -18.53 -10.19
C LEU A 347 -18.60 -17.77 -10.07
N LEU A 348 -19.67 -18.48 -9.76
CA LEU A 348 -21.01 -17.91 -9.59
C LEU A 348 -21.28 -17.54 -8.14
N SER A 349 -20.91 -18.41 -7.18
CA SER A 349 -21.05 -18.11 -5.74
C SER A 349 -20.11 -18.95 -4.88
N ILE A 350 -19.91 -18.50 -3.63
CA ILE A 350 -19.38 -19.28 -2.51
C ILE A 350 -20.36 -19.14 -1.35
N ASN A 351 -20.89 -20.25 -0.82
CA ASN A 351 -21.88 -20.26 0.27
C ASN A 351 -23.02 -19.25 0.02
N ASP A 352 -23.67 -19.34 -1.15
CA ASP A 352 -24.76 -18.47 -1.60
C ASP A 352 -24.39 -16.98 -1.79
N ILE A 353 -23.15 -16.57 -1.48
CA ILE A 353 -22.67 -15.23 -1.77
C ILE A 353 -22.27 -15.14 -3.24
N LYS A 354 -23.02 -14.36 -4.03
CA LYS A 354 -22.75 -14.12 -5.45
C LYS A 354 -21.34 -13.61 -5.66
N ALA A 355 -20.61 -14.21 -6.61
CA ALA A 355 -19.26 -13.79 -6.99
C ALA A 355 -19.33 -12.68 -8.05
N ASN A 356 -19.51 -11.46 -7.61
CA ASN A 356 -19.59 -10.25 -8.42
C ASN A 356 -18.75 -9.13 -7.81
N LYS A 357 -18.68 -7.96 -8.44
CA LYS A 357 -17.86 -6.84 -7.98
C LYS A 357 -18.28 -6.32 -6.60
N GLU A 358 -19.58 -6.34 -6.27
CA GLU A 358 -20.10 -5.88 -4.99
C GLU A 358 -19.65 -6.79 -3.82
N ASN A 359 -19.43 -8.06 -4.10
CA ASN A 359 -19.07 -9.08 -3.10
C ASN A 359 -17.63 -9.58 -3.21
N ILE A 360 -16.82 -9.11 -4.15
CA ILE A 360 -15.49 -9.67 -4.41
C ILE A 360 -14.58 -9.70 -3.15
N SER A 361 -14.68 -8.69 -2.31
CA SER A 361 -13.95 -8.66 -1.03
C SER A 361 -14.44 -9.77 -0.08
N LYS A 362 -15.75 -10.01 0.01
CA LYS A 362 -16.32 -11.13 0.79
C LYS A 362 -15.90 -12.49 0.23
N ILE A 363 -15.91 -12.65 -1.09
CA ILE A 363 -15.44 -13.86 -1.76
C ILE A 363 -13.99 -14.15 -1.37
N ARG A 364 -13.11 -13.16 -1.35
CA ARG A 364 -11.73 -13.34 -0.93
C ARG A 364 -11.58 -13.59 0.57
N GLN A 365 -12.41 -12.99 1.40
CA GLN A 365 -12.44 -13.31 2.83
C GLN A 365 -12.78 -14.78 3.05
N LEU A 366 -13.73 -15.33 2.28
CA LEU A 366 -14.06 -16.75 2.34
C LEU A 366 -12.89 -17.65 1.94
N THR A 367 -12.09 -17.27 0.95
CA THR A 367 -10.89 -18.05 0.58
C THR A 367 -9.80 -18.04 1.66
N ARG A 368 -9.92 -17.18 2.66
CA ARG A 368 -9.05 -17.03 3.83
C ARG A 368 -9.74 -17.45 5.14
N SER A 369 -10.75 -18.33 5.05
CA SER A 369 -11.44 -18.87 6.22
C SER A 369 -10.51 -19.73 7.08
N ILE A 370 -10.88 -19.91 8.33
CA ILE A 370 -10.10 -20.77 9.24
C ILE A 370 -10.09 -22.22 8.75
N PRO A 371 -9.00 -22.99 8.96
CA PRO A 371 -8.97 -24.42 8.67
C PRO A 371 -10.14 -25.17 9.30
N GLY A 372 -10.71 -26.13 8.59
CA GLY A 372 -11.92 -26.86 8.97
C GLY A 372 -13.23 -26.22 8.46
N THR A 373 -13.21 -25.00 7.97
CA THR A 373 -14.42 -24.36 7.41
C THR A 373 -14.83 -25.07 6.11
N LYS A 374 -16.11 -25.49 6.03
CA LYS A 374 -16.71 -26.01 4.80
C LYS A 374 -17.18 -24.87 3.91
N LEU A 375 -16.78 -24.89 2.65
CA LEU A 375 -17.23 -23.96 1.60
C LEU A 375 -17.89 -24.73 0.47
N VAL A 376 -18.99 -24.19 -0.05
CA VAL A 376 -19.72 -24.70 -1.20
C VAL A 376 -19.53 -23.71 -2.35
N PHE A 377 -18.99 -24.19 -3.46
CA PHE A 377 -18.72 -23.38 -4.66
C PHE A 377 -19.73 -23.74 -5.74
N VAL A 378 -20.36 -22.76 -6.32
CA VAL A 378 -21.12 -22.91 -7.56
C VAL A 378 -20.32 -22.29 -8.69
N ILE A 379 -19.95 -23.09 -9.68
CA ILE A 379 -19.16 -22.67 -10.83
C ILE A 379 -19.87 -23.01 -12.13
N GLN A 380 -19.49 -22.32 -13.22
CA GLN A 380 -19.82 -22.72 -14.56
C GLN A 380 -18.56 -23.12 -15.32
N ARG A 381 -18.57 -24.34 -15.87
CA ARG A 381 -17.49 -24.92 -16.69
C ARG A 381 -18.11 -25.55 -17.93
N ASN A 382 -17.65 -25.18 -19.13
CA ASN A 382 -18.18 -25.67 -20.42
C ASN A 382 -19.70 -25.55 -20.53
N ASN A 383 -20.28 -24.43 -20.09
CA ASN A 383 -21.71 -24.14 -20.00
C ASN A 383 -22.51 -25.01 -19.03
N GLU A 384 -21.88 -25.87 -18.27
CA GLU A 384 -22.52 -26.66 -17.21
C GLU A 384 -22.32 -26.00 -15.84
N ILE A 385 -23.37 -25.93 -15.04
CA ILE A 385 -23.28 -25.49 -13.65
C ILE A 385 -22.90 -26.69 -12.79
N LYS A 386 -21.89 -26.53 -11.94
CA LYS A 386 -21.38 -27.55 -11.02
C LYS A 386 -21.32 -26.99 -9.62
N GLU A 387 -21.74 -27.81 -8.67
CA GLU A 387 -21.56 -27.55 -7.25
C GLU A 387 -20.39 -28.37 -6.73
N MET A 388 -19.48 -27.74 -6.01
CA MET A 388 -18.28 -28.36 -5.48
C MET A 388 -18.11 -27.97 -4.03
N THR A 389 -17.81 -28.95 -3.18
CA THR A 389 -17.58 -28.74 -1.75
C THR A 389 -16.11 -28.87 -1.42
N MET A 390 -15.60 -28.00 -0.58
CA MET A 390 -14.24 -28.00 -0.10
C MET A 390 -14.20 -27.73 1.41
N ILE A 391 -13.21 -28.30 2.09
CA ILE A 391 -12.87 -27.98 3.47
C ILE A 391 -11.55 -27.18 3.44
N CYS A 392 -11.59 -25.94 3.97
CA CYS A 392 -10.42 -25.09 4.09
C CYS A 392 -9.34 -25.78 4.94
N ASN A 393 -8.09 -25.72 4.50
CA ASN A 393 -6.96 -26.25 5.26
C ASN A 393 -5.68 -25.46 4.92
N THR A 394 -4.68 -25.57 5.79
CA THR A 394 -3.32 -25.17 5.44
C THR A 394 -2.73 -26.15 4.45
N PHE A 395 -1.98 -25.68 3.49
CA PHE A 395 -1.28 -26.47 2.48
C PHE A 395 0.12 -25.91 2.28
N SER A 396 1.02 -26.70 1.71
CA SER A 396 2.41 -26.32 1.50
C SER A 396 3.00 -27.08 0.34
N ASP A 397 3.89 -26.43 -0.41
CA ASP A 397 4.74 -27.07 -1.43
C ASP A 397 5.99 -27.71 -0.79
N LYS A 398 6.15 -27.64 0.54
CA LYS A 398 7.28 -28.15 1.32
C LYS A 398 6.87 -29.43 2.05
#